data_c4be4e70c3c1e01321308b08e5383d73
#
_entry.id   c4be4e70c3c1e01321308b08e5383d73
#
_cell.length_a   1.000
_cell.length_b   1.000
_cell.length_c   1.000
_cell.angle_alpha   90.00
_cell.angle_beta   90.00
_cell.angle_gamma   90.00
#
_symmetry.space_group_name_H-M   'P 1'
#
loop_
_entity.id
_entity.type
_entity.pdbx_description
1 polymer ?
#
loop_
_entity_poly.entity_id
_entity_poly.type
_entity_poly.pdbx_seq_one_letter_code
_entity_poly.pdbx_strand_id
1 'polypeptide(L)'
;EIEGDAIVGGIVGQNEENGYIEACYNVSSVLGNKDTGGVVGKNYGWVKSSKNSGKVNSSPVEESHNIGGICGINDGVLENCLNDAEIGYKNVGINIGGIVGNQSGCVIECQNIGDIFGSKSVGGIFGRFEPYTDISIEDLDRVKDDVNEIRENVKSDIDDSWNNTINDIDSLRDRLNTDINGVLDRFGFFGGGGLLSNLLGLSGTKSSLSGALDSLT
;
A
#
# COMPACT_ATOMS: atom_id res chain seq x y z
N GLU A 1 -36.58 -8.82 -9.29
CA GLU A 1 -35.98 -9.65 -8.25
C GLU A 1 -34.71 -10.35 -8.77
N ILE A 2 -33.70 -10.43 -7.96
CA ILE A 2 -32.44 -11.12 -8.24
C ILE A 2 -32.25 -12.18 -7.16
N GLU A 3 -32.09 -13.43 -7.55
CA GLU A 3 -31.99 -14.56 -6.62
C GLU A 3 -30.82 -15.48 -7.03
N GLY A 4 -30.09 -15.96 -6.04
CA GLY A 4 -28.96 -16.89 -6.22
C GLY A 4 -28.56 -17.53 -4.91
N ASP A 5 -27.64 -18.50 -4.95
CA ASP A 5 -27.16 -19.18 -3.75
C ASP A 5 -26.00 -18.42 -3.09
N ALA A 6 -24.98 -18.07 -3.85
CA ALA A 6 -23.80 -17.41 -3.32
C ALA A 6 -23.25 -16.33 -4.28
N ILE A 7 -22.58 -15.33 -3.68
CA ILE A 7 -21.95 -14.20 -4.38
C ILE A 7 -23.00 -13.46 -5.24
N VAL A 8 -24.06 -13.03 -4.58
CA VAL A 8 -25.21 -12.41 -5.26
C VAL A 8 -25.14 -10.90 -5.10
N GLY A 9 -25.18 -10.16 -6.18
CA GLY A 9 -25.22 -8.71 -6.19
C GLY A 9 -26.29 -8.15 -7.08
N GLY A 10 -26.91 -7.04 -6.67
CA GLY A 10 -27.92 -6.34 -7.45
C GLY A 10 -27.42 -5.78 -8.79
N ILE A 11 -26.13 -5.55 -8.91
CA ILE A 11 -25.46 -5.04 -10.12
C ILE A 11 -24.39 -6.06 -10.59
N VAL A 12 -23.51 -6.50 -9.69
CA VAL A 12 -22.39 -7.39 -9.99
C VAL A 12 -22.28 -8.49 -8.92
N GLY A 13 -22.17 -9.75 -9.31
CA GLY A 13 -21.88 -10.84 -8.38
C GLY A 13 -20.50 -10.65 -7.74
N GLN A 14 -19.44 -10.61 -8.55
CA GLN A 14 -18.07 -10.44 -8.09
C GLN A 14 -17.35 -9.35 -8.89
N ASN A 15 -16.68 -8.43 -8.19
CA ASN A 15 -15.82 -7.38 -8.74
C ASN A 15 -14.36 -7.73 -8.43
N GLU A 16 -13.54 -7.92 -9.46
CA GLU A 16 -12.13 -8.31 -9.32
C GLU A 16 -11.22 -7.12 -8.98
N GLU A 17 -9.93 -7.35 -8.66
CA GLU A 17 -8.96 -6.36 -8.16
C GLU A 17 -8.85 -5.08 -8.99
N ASN A 18 -8.93 -5.16 -10.31
CA ASN A 18 -8.89 -3.99 -11.20
C ASN A 18 -10.29 -3.56 -11.66
N GLY A 19 -11.34 -4.15 -11.10
CA GLY A 19 -12.73 -3.84 -11.42
C GLY A 19 -13.14 -2.49 -10.83
N TYR A 20 -13.89 -1.70 -11.59
CA TYR A 20 -14.37 -0.39 -11.20
C TYR A 20 -15.86 -0.25 -11.47
N ILE A 21 -16.63 -0.04 -10.41
CA ILE A 21 -18.08 0.15 -10.44
C ILE A 21 -18.37 1.55 -9.94
N GLU A 22 -18.99 2.39 -10.75
CA GLU A 22 -19.29 3.77 -10.37
C GLU A 22 -20.70 4.19 -10.74
N ALA A 23 -21.32 4.97 -9.88
CA ALA A 23 -22.63 5.61 -10.09
C ALA A 23 -23.74 4.61 -10.51
N CYS A 24 -23.71 3.41 -9.91
CA CYS A 24 -24.71 2.37 -10.18
C CYS A 24 -25.82 2.37 -9.14
N TYR A 25 -27.04 2.08 -9.58
CA TYR A 25 -28.23 2.08 -8.72
C TYR A 25 -28.96 0.74 -8.80
N ASN A 26 -29.11 0.09 -7.65
CA ASN A 26 -30.02 -1.05 -7.52
C ASN A 26 -31.34 -0.65 -6.89
N VAL A 27 -32.45 -1.04 -7.50
CA VAL A 27 -33.82 -0.88 -6.97
C VAL A 27 -34.53 -2.23 -6.86
N SER A 28 -33.89 -3.31 -7.31
CA SER A 28 -34.45 -4.67 -7.28
C SER A 28 -34.20 -5.33 -5.94
N SER A 29 -35.15 -6.16 -5.49
CA SER A 29 -34.89 -7.05 -4.36
C SER A 29 -33.81 -8.08 -4.73
N VAL A 30 -32.91 -8.34 -3.77
CA VAL A 30 -31.81 -9.30 -3.88
C VAL A 30 -31.94 -10.34 -2.80
N LEU A 31 -31.93 -11.60 -3.17
CA LEU A 31 -31.99 -12.75 -2.26
C LEU A 31 -30.79 -13.67 -2.51
N GLY A 32 -30.12 -14.08 -1.45
CA GLY A 32 -29.01 -15.02 -1.52
C GLY A 32 -28.64 -15.63 -0.16
N ASN A 33 -28.13 -16.85 -0.18
CA ASN A 33 -27.73 -17.52 1.06
C ASN A 33 -26.39 -17.02 1.59
N LYS A 34 -25.48 -16.64 0.69
CA LYS A 34 -24.12 -16.31 1.09
C LYS A 34 -23.53 -15.16 0.26
N ASP A 35 -22.80 -14.26 0.94
CA ASP A 35 -22.06 -13.18 0.30
C ASP A 35 -22.96 -12.34 -0.61
N THR A 36 -24.03 -11.81 -0.04
CA THR A 36 -25.09 -11.11 -0.78
C THR A 36 -25.04 -9.61 -0.50
N GLY A 37 -25.00 -8.81 -1.55
CA GLY A 37 -25.03 -7.35 -1.47
C GLY A 37 -26.05 -6.70 -2.39
N GLY A 38 -26.57 -5.54 -1.97
CA GLY A 38 -27.49 -4.78 -2.80
C GLY A 38 -26.88 -4.26 -4.11
N VAL A 39 -25.57 -4.08 -4.15
CA VAL A 39 -24.81 -3.69 -5.35
C VAL A 39 -23.89 -4.83 -5.79
N VAL A 40 -23.04 -5.32 -4.91
CA VAL A 40 -22.01 -6.31 -5.22
C VAL A 40 -22.04 -7.45 -4.21
N GLY A 41 -21.98 -8.69 -4.65
CA GLY A 41 -21.86 -9.86 -3.77
C GLY A 41 -20.48 -9.90 -3.10
N LYS A 42 -19.39 -9.83 -3.87
CA LYS A 42 -18.01 -9.80 -3.40
C LYS A 42 -17.18 -8.77 -4.16
N ASN A 43 -16.45 -7.92 -3.42
CA ASN A 43 -15.65 -6.84 -3.99
C ASN A 43 -14.17 -6.97 -3.62
N TYR A 44 -13.29 -7.02 -4.63
CA TYR A 44 -11.84 -6.88 -4.52
C TYR A 44 -11.33 -5.56 -5.15
N GLY A 45 -12.14 -4.95 -6.01
CA GLY A 45 -11.82 -3.70 -6.72
C GLY A 45 -12.42 -2.46 -6.05
N TRP A 46 -12.91 -1.53 -6.84
CA TRP A 46 -13.52 -0.28 -6.40
C TRP A 46 -15.02 -0.24 -6.69
N VAL A 47 -15.79 0.21 -5.69
CA VAL A 47 -17.19 0.57 -5.86
C VAL A 47 -17.37 2.00 -5.35
N LYS A 48 -17.76 2.90 -6.23
CA LYS A 48 -17.83 4.33 -5.94
C LYS A 48 -19.20 4.92 -6.24
N SER A 49 -19.65 5.86 -5.40
CA SER A 49 -20.86 6.68 -5.61
C SER A 49 -22.09 5.87 -6.02
N SER A 50 -22.17 4.63 -5.53
CA SER A 50 -23.23 3.69 -5.89
C SER A 50 -24.28 3.59 -4.77
N LYS A 51 -25.51 3.27 -5.16
CA LYS A 51 -26.65 3.27 -4.24
C LYS A 51 -27.45 1.97 -4.33
N ASN A 52 -27.89 1.48 -3.16
CA ASN A 52 -28.90 0.45 -3.06
C ASN A 52 -30.19 1.00 -2.43
N SER A 53 -31.31 0.85 -3.14
CA SER A 53 -32.67 1.10 -2.66
C SER A 53 -33.54 -0.17 -2.74
N GLY A 54 -32.99 -1.28 -3.21
CA GLY A 54 -33.64 -2.59 -3.26
C GLY A 54 -33.41 -3.37 -1.96
N LYS A 55 -34.44 -4.01 -1.44
CA LYS A 55 -34.33 -4.83 -0.22
C LYS A 55 -33.38 -6.00 -0.44
N VAL A 56 -32.57 -6.30 0.58
CA VAL A 56 -31.64 -7.45 0.54
C VAL A 56 -32.02 -8.44 1.65
N ASN A 57 -32.32 -9.67 1.28
CA ASN A 57 -32.72 -10.74 2.20
C ASN A 57 -33.84 -10.34 3.17
N SER A 58 -34.81 -9.56 2.70
CA SER A 58 -35.96 -9.11 3.52
C SER A 58 -37.02 -10.19 3.76
N SER A 59 -36.82 -11.40 3.29
CA SER A 59 -37.57 -12.62 3.59
C SER A 59 -36.67 -13.63 4.32
N PRO A 60 -37.24 -14.62 5.05
CA PRO A 60 -36.41 -15.58 5.76
C PRO A 60 -35.62 -16.44 4.77
N VAL A 61 -34.31 -16.24 4.71
CA VAL A 61 -33.33 -17.05 4.03
C VAL A 61 -32.52 -17.76 5.12
N GLU A 62 -32.82 -19.01 5.39
CA GLU A 62 -32.15 -19.79 6.42
C GLU A 62 -30.65 -19.91 6.10
N GLU A 63 -29.83 -19.90 7.17
CA GLU A 63 -28.35 -19.99 7.06
C GLU A 63 -27.70 -18.88 6.25
N SER A 64 -28.34 -17.72 6.09
CA SER A 64 -27.74 -16.60 5.36
C SER A 64 -26.54 -16.00 6.09
N HIS A 65 -25.46 -15.73 5.33
CA HIS A 65 -24.19 -15.18 5.85
C HIS A 65 -23.64 -14.07 4.99
N ASN A 66 -23.03 -13.05 5.64
CA ASN A 66 -22.36 -11.93 4.96
C ASN A 66 -23.31 -11.17 4.03
N ILE A 67 -24.31 -10.56 4.63
CA ILE A 67 -25.33 -9.79 3.91
C ILE A 67 -25.07 -8.30 4.13
N GLY A 68 -24.99 -7.54 3.05
CA GLY A 68 -24.77 -6.10 3.13
C GLY A 68 -25.66 -5.29 2.21
N GLY A 69 -25.93 -4.06 2.59
CA GLY A 69 -26.74 -3.14 1.75
C GLY A 69 -26.03 -2.77 0.44
N ILE A 70 -24.73 -2.68 0.46
CA ILE A 70 -23.88 -2.45 -0.72
C ILE A 70 -23.15 -3.72 -1.11
N CYS A 71 -22.44 -4.35 -0.18
CA CYS A 71 -21.56 -5.45 -0.47
C CYS A 71 -21.68 -6.59 0.55
N GLY A 72 -21.72 -7.84 0.11
CA GLY A 72 -21.69 -9.02 0.98
C GLY A 72 -20.34 -9.16 1.68
N ILE A 73 -19.26 -9.27 0.90
CA ILE A 73 -17.85 -9.24 1.37
C ILE A 73 -17.09 -8.14 0.64
N ASN A 74 -16.38 -7.31 1.42
CA ASN A 74 -15.51 -6.28 0.85
C ASN A 74 -14.05 -6.46 1.29
N ASP A 75 -13.20 -6.84 0.35
CA ASP A 75 -11.74 -6.90 0.45
C ASP A 75 -11.07 -5.74 -0.32
N GLY A 76 -11.86 -5.01 -1.14
CA GLY A 76 -11.45 -3.85 -1.93
C GLY A 76 -11.83 -2.51 -1.29
N VAL A 77 -12.26 -1.55 -2.09
CA VAL A 77 -12.63 -0.20 -1.67
C VAL A 77 -14.07 0.12 -1.99
N LEU A 78 -14.81 0.60 -0.99
CA LEU A 78 -16.12 1.23 -1.15
C LEU A 78 -15.98 2.71 -0.81
N GLU A 79 -16.41 3.61 -1.70
CA GLU A 79 -16.31 5.05 -1.52
C GLU A 79 -17.66 5.73 -1.85
N ASN A 80 -18.13 6.59 -0.93
CA ASN A 80 -19.31 7.42 -1.12
C ASN A 80 -20.57 6.63 -1.58
N CYS A 81 -20.80 5.46 -0.96
CA CYS A 81 -21.95 4.61 -1.27
C CYS A 81 -23.08 4.79 -0.25
N LEU A 82 -24.33 4.65 -0.69
CA LEU A 82 -25.52 4.83 0.14
C LEU A 82 -26.43 3.59 0.07
N ASN A 83 -26.80 3.07 1.24
CA ASN A 83 -27.94 2.17 1.37
C ASN A 83 -29.13 2.87 2.05
N ASP A 84 -30.30 2.88 1.41
CA ASP A 84 -31.56 3.35 1.98
C ASP A 84 -32.64 2.25 2.05
N ALA A 85 -32.26 1.01 1.77
CA ALA A 85 -33.16 -0.13 1.79
C ALA A 85 -33.07 -0.94 3.08
N GLU A 86 -34.12 -1.72 3.36
CA GLU A 86 -34.15 -2.71 4.43
C GLU A 86 -33.24 -3.90 4.10
N ILE A 87 -32.40 -4.29 5.08
CA ILE A 87 -31.42 -5.38 4.94
C ILE A 87 -31.68 -6.45 5.99
N GLY A 88 -31.71 -7.69 5.54
CA GLY A 88 -31.89 -8.87 6.39
C GLY A 88 -33.31 -9.12 6.84
N TYR A 89 -33.48 -10.14 7.69
CA TYR A 89 -34.75 -10.54 8.28
C TYR A 89 -34.61 -10.79 9.78
N LYS A 90 -35.66 -10.54 10.55
CA LYS A 90 -35.64 -10.65 12.02
C LYS A 90 -35.21 -12.03 12.48
N ASN A 91 -34.21 -12.09 13.33
CA ASN A 91 -33.66 -13.31 13.93
C ASN A 91 -33.10 -14.33 12.92
N VAL A 92 -32.76 -13.91 11.72
CA VAL A 92 -32.20 -14.76 10.66
C VAL A 92 -30.92 -14.11 10.13
N GLY A 93 -29.91 -14.92 9.82
CA GLY A 93 -28.66 -14.51 9.20
C GLY A 93 -27.56 -14.07 10.18
N ILE A 94 -26.33 -14.20 9.73
CA ILE A 94 -25.11 -13.89 10.45
C ILE A 94 -24.24 -12.93 9.63
N ASN A 95 -23.58 -11.97 10.30
CA ASN A 95 -22.79 -10.91 9.66
C ASN A 95 -23.64 -10.05 8.72
N ILE A 96 -24.59 -9.34 9.31
CA ILE A 96 -25.52 -8.47 8.59
C ILE A 96 -25.11 -7.02 8.80
N GLY A 97 -24.77 -6.32 7.72
CA GLY A 97 -24.35 -4.91 7.77
C GLY A 97 -25.17 -4.01 6.83
N GLY A 98 -25.38 -2.77 7.26
CA GLY A 98 -26.10 -1.79 6.43
C GLY A 98 -25.33 -1.40 5.15
N ILE A 99 -24.02 -1.55 5.16
CA ILE A 99 -23.14 -1.34 4.00
C ILE A 99 -22.48 -2.68 3.63
N VAL A 100 -21.78 -3.33 4.56
CA VAL A 100 -21.01 -4.57 4.27
C VAL A 100 -21.32 -5.65 5.28
N GLY A 101 -21.58 -6.87 4.80
CA GLY A 101 -21.74 -8.05 5.64
C GLY A 101 -20.44 -8.42 6.36
N ASN A 102 -19.37 -8.68 5.63
CA ASN A 102 -18.03 -8.94 6.16
C ASN A 102 -17.01 -8.00 5.50
N GLN A 103 -16.31 -7.23 6.33
CA GLN A 103 -15.41 -6.14 5.93
C GLN A 103 -13.97 -6.46 6.30
N SER A 104 -13.06 -6.39 5.31
CA SER A 104 -11.61 -6.41 5.53
C SER A 104 -10.87 -5.27 4.79
N GLY A 105 -11.36 -4.85 3.61
CA GLY A 105 -10.78 -3.77 2.81
C GLY A 105 -10.99 -2.36 3.38
N CYS A 106 -11.31 -1.38 2.52
CA CYS A 106 -11.49 0.01 2.89
C CYS A 106 -12.92 0.50 2.62
N VAL A 107 -13.50 1.28 3.54
CA VAL A 107 -14.82 1.93 3.38
C VAL A 107 -14.71 3.39 3.75
N ILE A 108 -15.02 4.28 2.81
CA ILE A 108 -14.86 5.73 2.91
C ILE A 108 -16.20 6.41 2.61
N GLU A 109 -16.65 7.30 3.50
CA GLU A 109 -17.83 8.17 3.29
C GLU A 109 -19.11 7.41 2.89
N CYS A 110 -19.24 6.14 3.29
CA CYS A 110 -20.45 5.37 3.03
C CYS A 110 -21.50 5.57 4.13
N GLN A 111 -22.76 5.57 3.75
CA GLN A 111 -23.89 5.83 4.65
C GLN A 111 -24.93 4.72 4.54
N ASN A 112 -25.51 4.36 5.69
CA ASN A 112 -26.71 3.56 5.75
C ASN A 112 -27.81 4.33 6.49
N ILE A 113 -28.98 4.40 5.88
CA ILE A 113 -30.20 4.99 6.47
C ILE A 113 -31.35 4.00 6.46
N GLY A 114 -31.13 2.78 5.95
CA GLY A 114 -32.12 1.69 5.95
C GLY A 114 -32.13 0.90 7.27
N ASP A 115 -33.23 0.23 7.54
CA ASP A 115 -33.37 -0.68 8.67
C ASP A 115 -32.60 -1.97 8.45
N ILE A 116 -32.00 -2.51 9.54
CA ILE A 116 -31.19 -3.72 9.48
C ILE A 116 -31.70 -4.74 10.48
N PHE A 117 -31.87 -5.97 10.02
CA PHE A 117 -32.32 -7.09 10.82
C PHE A 117 -31.37 -8.31 10.65
N GLY A 118 -31.21 -9.09 11.68
CA GLY A 118 -30.39 -10.29 11.67
C GLY A 118 -30.44 -11.03 12.99
N SER A 119 -29.71 -12.14 13.08
CA SER A 119 -29.65 -12.95 14.29
C SER A 119 -28.34 -12.75 15.05
N LYS A 120 -27.20 -12.60 14.35
CA LYS A 120 -25.88 -12.50 14.96
C LYS A 120 -24.96 -11.58 14.14
N SER A 121 -24.11 -10.81 14.84
CA SER A 121 -23.18 -9.87 14.22
C SER A 121 -23.91 -8.90 13.28
N VAL A 122 -24.81 -8.08 13.85
CA VAL A 122 -25.61 -7.11 13.13
C VAL A 122 -25.08 -5.72 13.42
N GLY A 123 -24.75 -4.95 12.39
CA GLY A 123 -24.18 -3.63 12.53
C GLY A 123 -24.73 -2.61 11.53
N GLY A 124 -24.80 -1.34 11.94
CA GLY A 124 -25.30 -0.24 11.11
C GLY A 124 -24.49 -0.04 9.83
N ILE A 125 -23.21 -0.32 9.85
CA ILE A 125 -22.31 -0.26 8.69
C ILE A 125 -21.76 -1.65 8.38
N PHE A 126 -21.11 -2.31 9.34
CA PHE A 126 -20.49 -3.64 9.15
C PHE A 126 -21.18 -4.67 10.04
N GLY A 127 -21.49 -5.85 9.48
CA GLY A 127 -21.88 -7.02 10.24
C GLY A 127 -20.68 -7.61 11.00
N ARG A 128 -19.56 -7.79 10.31
CA ARG A 128 -18.27 -8.23 10.86
C ARG A 128 -17.17 -7.37 10.27
N PHE A 129 -16.18 -7.03 11.10
CA PHE A 129 -14.97 -6.35 10.65
C PHE A 129 -13.75 -7.20 10.97
N GLU A 130 -13.00 -7.56 9.97
CA GLU A 130 -11.74 -8.27 10.07
C GLU A 130 -10.67 -7.42 9.40
N PRO A 131 -9.60 -7.03 10.08
CA PRO A 131 -8.52 -6.32 9.41
C PRO A 131 -7.92 -7.23 8.33
N TYR A 132 -7.66 -6.66 7.17
CA TYR A 132 -6.90 -7.36 6.13
C TYR A 132 -5.47 -7.57 6.64
N THR A 133 -5.16 -8.79 7.00
CA THR A 133 -3.84 -9.21 7.51
C THR A 133 -3.23 -10.27 6.59
N ASP A 134 -3.24 -10.02 5.30
CA ASP A 134 -2.54 -10.91 4.37
C ASP A 134 -1.13 -10.38 4.05
N ILE A 135 -0.47 -9.80 5.07
CA ILE A 135 0.98 -9.66 5.06
C ILE A 135 1.51 -11.00 5.57
N SER A 136 1.86 -11.88 4.65
CA SER A 136 2.53 -13.12 5.01
C SER A 136 3.90 -12.81 5.62
N ILE A 137 4.40 -13.68 6.50
CA ILE A 137 5.79 -13.59 7.00
C ILE A 137 6.77 -13.57 5.82
N GLU A 138 6.45 -14.28 4.75
CA GLU A 138 7.24 -14.33 3.50
C GLU A 138 7.29 -12.97 2.78
N ASP A 139 6.19 -12.21 2.79
CA ASP A 139 6.17 -10.85 2.20
C ASP A 139 7.00 -9.87 3.03
N LEU A 140 6.97 -9.98 4.36
CA LEU A 140 7.82 -9.19 5.26
C LEU A 140 9.30 -9.53 5.08
N ASP A 141 9.65 -10.80 4.94
CA ASP A 141 11.02 -11.24 4.69
C ASP A 141 11.50 -10.75 3.33
N ARG A 142 10.65 -10.80 2.29
CA ARG A 142 10.98 -10.24 0.97
C ARG A 142 11.24 -8.74 1.02
N VAL A 143 10.36 -7.97 1.67
CA VAL A 143 10.57 -6.51 1.84
C VAL A 143 11.85 -6.21 2.61
N LYS A 144 12.17 -7.01 3.62
CA LYS A 144 13.43 -6.89 4.38
C LYS A 144 14.65 -7.17 3.49
N ASP A 145 14.59 -8.20 2.65
CA ASP A 145 15.66 -8.55 1.72
C ASP A 145 15.85 -7.46 0.67
N ASP A 146 14.76 -6.93 0.09
CA ASP A 146 14.78 -5.81 -0.85
C ASP A 146 15.40 -4.55 -0.22
N VAL A 147 15.05 -4.23 1.03
CA VAL A 147 15.64 -3.09 1.77
C VAL A 147 17.13 -3.29 2.01
N ASN A 148 17.56 -4.51 2.36
CA ASN A 148 18.97 -4.83 2.53
C ASN A 148 19.74 -4.74 1.21
N GLU A 149 19.18 -5.23 0.11
CA GLU A 149 19.80 -5.09 -1.22
C GLU A 149 19.96 -3.62 -1.62
N ILE A 150 18.92 -2.80 -1.44
CA ILE A 150 18.99 -1.35 -1.70
C ILE A 150 20.09 -0.70 -0.83
N ARG A 151 20.19 -1.07 0.44
CA ARG A 151 21.20 -0.54 1.36
C ARG A 151 22.62 -0.88 0.89
N GLU A 152 22.87 -2.11 0.48
CA GLU A 152 24.20 -2.52 -0.02
C GLU A 152 24.54 -1.84 -1.34
N ASN A 153 23.56 -1.68 -2.25
CA ASN A 153 23.75 -0.97 -3.52
C ASN A 153 24.10 0.52 -3.28
N VAL A 154 23.35 1.19 -2.41
CA VAL A 154 23.62 2.60 -2.04
C VAL A 154 25.00 2.76 -1.41
N LYS A 155 25.40 1.82 -0.55
CA LYS A 155 26.73 1.81 0.06
C LYS A 155 27.83 1.66 -1.00
N SER A 156 27.67 0.72 -1.93
CA SER A 156 28.61 0.52 -3.05
C SER A 156 28.71 1.77 -3.93
N ASP A 157 27.60 2.39 -4.29
CA ASP A 157 27.57 3.60 -5.12
C ASP A 157 28.28 4.79 -4.43
N ILE A 158 28.12 4.91 -3.11
CA ILE A 158 28.81 5.93 -2.30
C ILE A 158 30.32 5.66 -2.27
N ASP A 159 30.73 4.43 -2.03
CA ASP A 159 32.15 4.03 -1.99
C ASP A 159 32.83 4.26 -3.34
N ASP A 160 32.17 3.91 -4.44
CA ASP A 160 32.67 4.11 -5.81
C ASP A 160 32.78 5.60 -6.16
N SER A 161 31.77 6.38 -5.84
CA SER A 161 31.78 7.83 -6.06
C SER A 161 32.87 8.53 -5.25
N TRP A 162 33.08 8.06 -4.01
CA TRP A 162 34.12 8.56 -3.12
C TRP A 162 35.51 8.23 -3.63
N ASN A 163 35.75 6.98 -4.04
CA ASN A 163 37.03 6.53 -4.60
C ASN A 163 37.38 7.29 -5.89
N ASN A 164 36.39 7.53 -6.75
CA ASN A 164 36.57 8.34 -7.95
C ASN A 164 36.97 9.78 -7.62
N THR A 165 36.32 10.39 -6.64
CA THR A 165 36.65 11.75 -6.16
C THR A 165 38.06 11.84 -5.61
N ILE A 166 38.49 10.85 -4.83
CA ILE A 166 39.87 10.77 -4.31
C ILE A 166 40.89 10.65 -5.46
N ASN A 167 40.64 9.79 -6.43
CA ASN A 167 41.51 9.61 -7.59
C ASN A 167 41.63 10.92 -8.40
N ASP A 168 40.54 11.65 -8.56
CA ASP A 168 40.56 12.95 -9.23
C ASP A 168 41.39 13.97 -8.48
N ILE A 169 41.28 14.03 -7.14
CA ILE A 169 42.09 14.91 -6.29
C ILE A 169 43.57 14.54 -6.37
N ASP A 170 43.91 13.27 -6.32
CA ASP A 170 45.29 12.81 -6.47
C ASP A 170 45.86 13.17 -7.84
N SER A 171 45.09 12.98 -8.91
CA SER A 171 45.46 13.39 -10.26
C SER A 171 45.72 14.91 -10.38
N LEU A 172 44.86 15.73 -9.79
CA LEU A 172 45.01 17.20 -9.74
C LEU A 172 46.27 17.60 -8.95
N ARG A 173 46.53 16.94 -7.82
CA ARG A 173 47.74 17.15 -7.03
C ARG A 173 49.00 16.85 -7.82
N ASP A 174 49.05 15.74 -8.54
CA ASP A 174 50.22 15.34 -9.32
C ASP A 174 50.45 16.29 -10.52
N ARG A 175 49.39 16.76 -11.15
CA ARG A 175 49.48 17.80 -12.18
C ARG A 175 50.02 19.13 -11.60
N LEU A 176 49.50 19.55 -10.47
CA LEU A 176 49.96 20.76 -9.78
C LEU A 176 51.45 20.67 -9.39
N ASN A 177 51.88 19.50 -8.87
CA ASN A 177 53.28 19.25 -8.56
C ASN A 177 54.18 19.33 -9.80
N THR A 178 53.71 18.78 -10.92
CA THR A 178 54.43 18.81 -12.21
C THR A 178 54.55 20.26 -12.71
N ASP A 179 53.45 21.01 -12.69
CA ASP A 179 53.44 22.41 -13.12
C ASP A 179 54.34 23.28 -12.24
N ILE A 180 54.31 23.12 -10.94
CA ILE A 180 55.17 23.86 -9.98
C ILE A 180 56.64 23.51 -10.19
N ASN A 181 56.97 22.24 -10.37
CA ASN A 181 58.35 21.83 -10.65
C ASN A 181 58.82 22.40 -12.00
N GLY A 182 57.98 22.42 -13.04
CA GLY A 182 58.27 23.04 -14.32
C GLY A 182 58.46 24.57 -14.23
N VAL A 183 57.78 25.25 -13.31
CA VAL A 183 57.99 26.68 -13.04
C VAL A 183 59.31 26.89 -12.31
N LEU A 184 59.59 26.10 -11.26
CA LEU A 184 60.83 26.18 -10.46
C LEU A 184 62.06 25.91 -11.31
N ASP A 185 62.02 24.94 -12.22
CA ASP A 185 63.09 24.64 -13.18
C ASP A 185 63.32 25.84 -14.13
N ARG A 186 62.31 26.52 -14.60
CA ARG A 186 62.43 27.71 -15.47
C ARG A 186 63.07 28.91 -14.74
N PHE A 187 62.91 29.00 -13.43
CA PHE A 187 63.49 30.10 -12.64
C PHE A 187 64.84 29.70 -11.98
N GLY A 188 65.38 28.49 -12.28
CA GLY A 188 66.68 28.09 -11.80
C GLY A 188 66.72 27.79 -10.26
N PHE A 189 65.63 27.51 -9.66
CA PHE A 189 65.57 27.11 -8.25
C PHE A 189 65.77 25.59 -8.17
N PHE A 190 66.99 25.16 -7.97
CA PHE A 190 67.33 23.77 -7.73
C PHE A 190 66.93 23.30 -6.34
N GLY A 191 66.06 22.29 -6.25
CA GLY A 191 65.91 21.41 -5.10
C GLY A 191 64.73 21.73 -4.18
N GLY A 192 63.58 21.07 -4.37
CA GLY A 192 62.47 21.16 -3.44
C GLY A 192 61.35 20.15 -3.60
N GLY A 193 61.67 18.89 -3.87
CA GLY A 193 60.68 17.83 -4.00
C GLY A 193 59.96 17.38 -2.75
N GLY A 194 59.80 18.22 -1.72
CA GLY A 194 59.19 17.82 -0.46
C GLY A 194 58.30 18.85 0.23
N LEU A 195 58.24 20.10 -0.26
CA LEU A 195 57.58 21.18 0.45
C LEU A 195 56.04 21.20 0.32
N LEU A 196 55.49 20.71 -0.79
CA LEU A 196 54.04 20.79 -1.04
C LEU A 196 53.24 19.65 -0.42
N SER A 197 53.79 18.45 -0.28
CA SER A 197 53.13 17.35 0.41
C SER A 197 52.83 17.64 1.86
N ASN A 198 53.69 18.45 2.51
CA ASN A 198 53.50 18.88 3.89
C ASN A 198 52.61 20.12 4.04
N LEU A 199 52.53 20.98 2.99
CA LEU A 199 51.75 22.22 3.07
C LEU A 199 50.25 21.98 2.91
N LEU A 200 49.83 20.97 2.14
CA LEU A 200 48.42 20.68 1.86
C LEU A 200 47.75 19.72 2.85
N GLY A 201 48.47 19.10 3.77
CA GLY A 201 47.93 18.35 4.92
C GLY A 201 46.93 17.24 4.60
N LEU A 202 46.89 16.78 3.32
CA LEU A 202 45.83 15.89 2.81
C LEU A 202 46.06 14.39 3.09
N SER A 203 47.17 14.02 3.74
CA SER A 203 47.50 12.61 4.01
C SER A 203 46.65 11.95 5.12
N GLY A 204 45.90 12.74 5.86
CA GLY A 204 45.09 12.27 7.00
C GLY A 204 43.57 12.14 6.77
N THR A 205 43.07 12.67 5.67
CA THR A 205 41.60 12.79 5.47
C THR A 205 40.92 11.47 5.18
N LYS A 206 41.59 10.51 4.55
CA LYS A 206 41.02 9.20 4.22
C LYS A 206 40.66 8.36 5.46
N SER A 207 41.51 8.37 6.49
CA SER A 207 41.28 7.63 7.74
C SER A 207 40.21 8.25 8.63
N SER A 208 40.06 9.58 8.60
CA SER A 208 39.06 10.28 9.41
C SER A 208 37.66 10.18 8.88
N LEU A 209 37.49 10.11 7.56
CA LEU A 209 36.19 9.99 6.91
C LEU A 209 35.69 8.52 6.85
N SER A 210 36.60 7.54 6.68
CA SER A 210 36.25 6.12 6.81
C SER A 210 35.75 5.80 8.22
N GLY A 211 36.41 6.33 9.26
CA GLY A 211 35.99 6.16 10.66
C GLY A 211 34.66 6.86 11.00
N ALA A 212 34.32 7.94 10.31
CA ALA A 212 33.01 8.59 10.47
C ALA A 212 31.87 7.82 9.80
N LEU A 213 32.13 7.17 8.66
CA LEU A 213 31.15 6.32 7.99
C LEU A 213 30.85 5.03 8.77
N ASP A 214 31.88 4.41 9.34
CA ASP A 214 31.76 3.19 10.17
C ASP A 214 31.00 3.46 11.50
N SER A 215 30.93 4.72 11.95
CA SER A 215 30.17 5.10 13.15
C SER A 215 28.67 5.35 12.90
N LEU A 216 28.21 5.32 11.65
CA LEU A 216 26.82 5.49 11.26
C LEU A 216 26.08 4.15 11.00
N THR A 217 26.76 3.03 11.16
CA THR A 217 26.19 1.66 11.13
C THR A 217 26.06 1.11 12.54
#